data_cff566f30b8cc0c4f9245fa4c4fac51a
#
_entry.id   cff566f30b8cc0c4f9245fa4c4fac51a
#
_cell.length_a   1.000
_cell.length_b   1.000
_cell.length_c   1.000
_cell.angle_alpha   90.00
_cell.angle_beta   90.00
_cell.angle_gamma   90.00
#
_symmetry.space_group_name_H-M   'P 1'
#
loop_
_entity.id
_entity.type
_entity.pdbx_description
1 polymer ?
#
loop_
_entity_poly.entity_id
_entity_poly.type
_entity_poly.pdbx_seq_one_letter_code
_entity_poly.pdbx_strand_id
1 'polypeptide(L)'
;VSAPERRSPGARLRTAHTADLTAAELSPVRSLLYDAFDGDFDAEDWDHCLGGLHALVHDEHGLAAHGSVVQRRVRLRGRWLRTGYVEAVAVRRDVRRTGLGGLVMDALEGIVTRAYDLGPLSASDDGARLYAARGWRAWSGPIGALGPDGAVRLPEEEGSTYVWPVPAAASDPDAELLFDWRDGDVL
;
A
#
# COMPACT_ATOMS: atom_id res chain seq x y z
N VAL A 1 -11.80 -6.91 24.95
CA VAL A 1 -12.43 -8.06 24.26
C VAL A 1 -12.85 -7.55 22.89
N SER A 2 -12.01 -7.78 21.86
CA SER A 2 -12.33 -7.44 20.46
C SER A 2 -13.46 -8.35 19.97
N ALA A 3 -14.49 -7.74 19.40
CA ALA A 3 -15.55 -8.49 18.73
C ALA A 3 -14.97 -9.26 17.54
N PRO A 4 -15.41 -10.50 17.26
CA PRO A 4 -14.95 -11.24 16.09
C PRO A 4 -15.37 -10.49 14.82
N GLU A 5 -14.38 -10.12 13.99
CA GLU A 5 -14.63 -9.58 12.64
C GLU A 5 -15.52 -10.57 11.87
N ARG A 6 -16.66 -10.09 11.42
CA ARG A 6 -17.57 -10.87 10.57
C ARG A 6 -16.90 -11.00 9.20
N ARG A 7 -16.25 -12.14 8.95
CA ARG A 7 -15.77 -12.48 7.62
C ARG A 7 -16.97 -12.62 6.69
N SER A 8 -16.97 -11.92 5.56
CA SER A 8 -17.98 -12.09 4.50
C SER A 8 -17.97 -13.55 4.03
N PRO A 9 -19.10 -14.27 4.12
CA PRO A 9 -19.19 -15.64 3.62
C PRO A 9 -18.87 -15.66 2.13
N GLY A 10 -17.92 -16.51 1.71
CA GLY A 10 -17.57 -16.71 0.30
C GLY A 10 -16.45 -15.83 -0.26
N ALA A 11 -15.89 -14.89 0.50
CA ALA A 11 -14.77 -14.09 0.03
C ALA A 11 -13.51 -14.96 -0.21
N ARG A 12 -12.89 -14.83 -1.38
CA ARG A 12 -11.68 -15.56 -1.79
C ARG A 12 -10.54 -14.59 -2.06
N LEU A 13 -9.45 -14.77 -1.36
CA LEU A 13 -8.19 -14.05 -1.59
C LEU A 13 -7.33 -14.82 -2.60
N ARG A 14 -6.78 -14.10 -3.59
CA ARG A 14 -5.73 -14.55 -4.49
C ARG A 14 -4.61 -13.52 -4.51
N THR A 15 -3.36 -13.95 -4.45
CA THR A 15 -2.20 -13.13 -4.76
C THR A 15 -1.65 -13.51 -6.12
N ALA A 16 -1.31 -12.50 -6.94
CA ALA A 16 -0.75 -12.70 -8.27
C ALA A 16 0.19 -11.54 -8.62
N HIS A 17 1.27 -11.81 -9.36
CA HIS A 17 2.08 -10.76 -9.94
C HIS A 17 1.33 -10.10 -11.10
N THR A 18 1.60 -8.81 -11.37
CA THR A 18 0.99 -8.10 -12.52
C THR A 18 1.11 -8.90 -13.83
N ALA A 19 2.26 -9.56 -14.06
CA ALA A 19 2.51 -10.37 -15.26
C ALA A 19 1.62 -11.62 -15.37
N ASP A 20 1.00 -12.06 -14.28
CA ASP A 20 0.11 -13.22 -14.22
C ASP A 20 -1.37 -12.81 -14.33
N LEU A 21 -1.65 -11.53 -14.49
CA LEU A 21 -2.99 -10.96 -14.61
C LEU A 21 -3.27 -10.56 -16.06
N THR A 22 -4.42 -10.97 -16.55
CA THR A 22 -4.92 -10.56 -17.87
C THR A 22 -5.48 -9.12 -17.81
N ALA A 23 -5.61 -8.47 -18.98
CA ALA A 23 -6.29 -7.19 -19.08
C ALA A 23 -7.74 -7.23 -18.55
N ALA A 24 -8.42 -8.36 -18.69
CA ALA A 24 -9.78 -8.57 -18.18
C ALA A 24 -9.82 -8.66 -16.64
N GLU A 25 -8.74 -9.11 -16.00
CA GLU A 25 -8.60 -9.12 -14.54
C GLU A 25 -8.14 -7.77 -13.99
N LEU A 26 -7.31 -7.03 -14.72
CA LEU A 26 -6.82 -5.70 -14.32
C LEU A 26 -7.89 -4.60 -14.50
N SER A 27 -8.78 -4.72 -15.47
CA SER A 27 -9.84 -3.73 -15.72
C SER A 27 -10.76 -3.51 -14.50
N PRO A 28 -11.29 -4.56 -13.83
CA PRO A 28 -12.07 -4.40 -12.60
C PRO A 28 -11.27 -3.77 -11.45
N VAL A 29 -9.94 -4.04 -11.37
CA VAL A 29 -9.07 -3.40 -10.36
C VAL A 29 -9.05 -1.90 -10.58
N ARG A 30 -8.75 -1.45 -11.81
CA ARG A 30 -8.71 -0.03 -12.14
C ARG A 30 -10.05 0.67 -11.86
N SER A 31 -11.18 0.02 -12.20
CA SER A 31 -12.51 0.56 -11.91
C SER A 31 -12.77 0.67 -10.40
N LEU A 32 -12.40 -0.35 -9.63
CA LEU A 32 -12.54 -0.32 -8.17
C LEU A 32 -11.75 0.83 -7.55
N LEU A 33 -10.51 1.05 -8.00
CA LEU A 33 -9.65 2.12 -7.50
C LEU A 33 -10.22 3.49 -7.85
N TYR A 34 -10.60 3.71 -9.11
CA TYR A 34 -11.23 4.96 -9.53
C TYR A 34 -12.47 5.29 -8.69
N ASP A 35 -13.34 4.31 -8.45
CA ASP A 35 -14.54 4.50 -7.62
C ASP A 35 -14.21 4.70 -6.13
N ALA A 36 -13.17 4.05 -5.62
CA ALA A 36 -12.79 4.10 -4.22
C ALA A 36 -12.16 5.43 -3.83
N PHE A 37 -11.43 6.05 -4.76
CA PHE A 37 -10.77 7.35 -4.61
C PHE A 37 -11.59 8.51 -5.17
N ASP A 38 -12.91 8.33 -5.39
CA ASP A 38 -13.84 9.37 -5.82
C ASP A 38 -13.47 10.06 -7.15
N GLY A 39 -12.77 9.33 -8.03
CA GLY A 39 -12.27 9.80 -9.33
C GLY A 39 -10.91 10.50 -9.27
N ASP A 40 -10.35 10.67 -8.10
CA ASP A 40 -8.98 11.18 -7.88
C ASP A 40 -8.00 10.01 -7.92
N PHE A 41 -7.88 9.38 -9.08
CA PHE A 41 -7.00 8.25 -9.38
C PHE A 41 -6.68 8.27 -10.87
N ASP A 42 -5.52 8.74 -11.21
CA ASP A 42 -5.13 8.99 -12.60
C ASP A 42 -4.33 7.85 -13.26
N ALA A 43 -3.64 8.14 -14.36
CA ALA A 43 -2.89 7.16 -15.12
C ALA A 43 -1.54 6.84 -14.46
N GLU A 44 -0.92 7.82 -13.82
CA GLU A 44 0.31 7.68 -13.06
C GLU A 44 0.07 6.82 -11.80
N ASP A 45 -1.01 7.07 -11.06
CA ASP A 45 -1.42 6.25 -9.91
C ASP A 45 -1.64 4.80 -10.30
N TRP A 46 -2.28 4.60 -11.47
CA TRP A 46 -2.45 3.26 -12.01
C TRP A 46 -1.11 2.59 -12.32
N ASP A 47 -0.19 3.29 -12.96
CA ASP A 47 1.15 2.76 -13.27
C ASP A 47 1.91 2.38 -12.00
N HIS A 48 1.78 3.17 -10.94
CA HIS A 48 2.40 2.92 -9.64
C HIS A 48 1.95 1.59 -9.00
N CYS A 49 0.76 1.11 -9.30
CA CYS A 49 0.26 -0.16 -8.78
C CYS A 49 0.82 -1.38 -9.51
N LEU A 50 1.40 -1.19 -10.70
CA LEU A 50 1.82 -2.26 -11.59
C LEU A 50 3.26 -2.72 -11.33
N GLY A 51 3.62 -3.89 -11.86
CA GLY A 51 4.96 -4.47 -11.73
C GLY A 51 5.22 -5.16 -10.38
N GLY A 52 4.20 -5.26 -9.52
CA GLY A 52 4.29 -5.88 -8.20
C GLY A 52 3.34 -7.06 -7.99
N LEU A 53 3.11 -7.39 -6.73
CA LEU A 53 2.17 -8.42 -6.30
C LEU A 53 0.85 -7.77 -5.88
N HIS A 54 -0.24 -8.24 -6.46
CA HIS A 54 -1.60 -7.83 -6.14
C HIS A 54 -2.24 -8.81 -5.15
N ALA A 55 -2.95 -8.31 -4.16
CA ALA A 55 -3.89 -9.05 -3.33
C ALA A 55 -5.30 -8.73 -3.81
N LEU A 56 -5.99 -9.71 -4.35
CA LEU A 56 -7.31 -9.60 -4.98
C LEU A 56 -8.30 -10.40 -4.15
N VAL A 57 -9.31 -9.74 -3.62
CA VAL A 57 -10.40 -10.40 -2.91
C VAL A 57 -11.65 -10.36 -3.77
N HIS A 58 -12.23 -11.52 -4.06
CA HIS A 58 -13.46 -11.66 -4.82
C HIS A 58 -14.56 -12.21 -3.92
N ASP A 59 -15.77 -11.74 -4.10
CA ASP A 59 -17.00 -12.28 -3.56
C ASP A 59 -17.89 -12.81 -4.70
N GLU A 60 -19.15 -13.11 -4.42
CA GLU A 60 -20.15 -13.57 -5.42
C GLU A 60 -20.48 -12.53 -6.51
N HIS A 61 -20.16 -11.25 -6.25
CA HIS A 61 -20.41 -10.13 -7.18
C HIS A 61 -19.16 -9.69 -7.94
N GLY A 62 -18.02 -10.37 -7.78
CA GLY A 62 -16.77 -10.07 -8.46
C GLY A 62 -15.68 -9.50 -7.53
N LEU A 63 -14.85 -8.58 -8.04
CA LEU A 63 -13.77 -7.99 -7.25
C LEU A 63 -14.36 -7.12 -6.12
N ALA A 64 -14.01 -7.44 -4.89
CA ALA A 64 -14.52 -6.79 -3.68
C ALA A 64 -13.48 -5.94 -2.96
N ALA A 65 -12.19 -6.31 -3.04
CA ALA A 65 -11.10 -5.54 -2.47
C ALA A 65 -9.78 -5.81 -3.20
N HIS A 66 -8.91 -4.83 -3.16
CA HIS A 66 -7.59 -4.84 -3.79
C HIS A 66 -6.55 -4.15 -2.91
N GLY A 67 -5.31 -4.48 -3.11
CA GLY A 67 -4.10 -3.76 -2.72
C GLY A 67 -2.90 -4.39 -3.41
N SER A 68 -1.84 -3.64 -3.59
CA SER A 68 -0.62 -4.16 -4.20
C SER A 68 0.63 -3.84 -3.37
N VAL A 69 1.69 -4.60 -3.60
CA VAL A 69 3.05 -4.31 -3.12
C VAL A 69 3.95 -4.20 -4.33
N VAL A 70 4.52 -3.03 -4.52
CA VAL A 70 5.51 -2.76 -5.56
C VAL A 70 6.89 -2.57 -4.93
N GLN A 71 7.93 -3.02 -5.64
CA GLN A 71 9.28 -2.83 -5.14
C GLN A 71 9.75 -1.41 -5.42
N ARG A 72 10.17 -0.72 -4.36
CA ARG A 72 10.83 0.58 -4.42
C ARG A 72 12.19 0.54 -3.74
N ARG A 73 12.97 1.59 -3.92
CA ARG A 73 14.23 1.81 -3.22
C ARG A 73 14.08 3.01 -2.30
N VAL A 74 14.36 2.79 -1.02
CA VAL A 74 14.34 3.87 -0.02
C VAL A 74 15.70 3.94 0.65
N ARG A 75 16.25 5.13 0.78
CA ARG A 75 17.49 5.36 1.51
C ARG A 75 17.17 5.78 2.94
N LEU A 76 17.69 5.01 3.88
CA LEU A 76 17.63 5.28 5.31
C LEU A 76 19.07 5.32 5.85
N ARG A 77 19.48 6.43 6.45
CA ARG A 77 20.83 6.61 7.00
C ARG A 77 21.94 6.25 5.99
N GLY A 78 21.82 6.70 4.77
CA GLY A 78 22.78 6.47 3.71
C GLY A 78 22.78 5.06 3.07
N ARG A 79 21.96 4.13 3.59
CA ARG A 79 21.82 2.79 3.03
C ARG A 79 20.55 2.66 2.20
N TRP A 80 20.68 2.10 1.00
CA TRP A 80 19.52 1.75 0.18
C TRP A 80 18.89 0.44 0.64
N LEU A 81 17.60 0.49 0.94
CA LEU A 81 16.78 -0.64 1.34
C LEU A 81 15.96 -1.14 0.17
N ARG A 82 15.75 -2.45 0.13
CA ARG A 82 14.72 -3.07 -0.72
C ARG A 82 13.40 -2.91 -0.01
N THR A 83 12.50 -2.16 -0.63
CA THR A 83 11.28 -1.68 -0.01
C THR A 83 10.06 -2.24 -0.73
N GLY A 84 9.14 -2.83 0.01
CA GLY A 84 7.82 -3.24 -0.49
C GLY A 84 6.82 -2.14 -0.18
N TYR A 85 6.60 -1.24 -1.13
CA TYR A 85 5.67 -0.15 -0.98
C TYR A 85 4.24 -0.65 -1.21
N VAL A 86 3.35 -0.39 -0.26
CA VAL A 86 1.94 -0.80 -0.35
C VAL A 86 1.16 0.29 -1.08
N GLU A 87 0.52 -0.11 -2.19
CA GLU A 87 -0.23 0.77 -3.08
C GLU A 87 -1.70 0.40 -3.14
N ALA A 88 -2.54 1.41 -3.36
CA ALA A 88 -3.90 1.29 -3.85
C ALA A 88 -4.76 0.26 -3.10
N VAL A 89 -4.76 0.37 -1.78
CA VAL A 89 -5.64 -0.46 -0.93
C VAL A 89 -7.06 0.09 -0.99
N ALA A 90 -7.97 -0.70 -1.55
CA ALA A 90 -9.36 -0.32 -1.73
C ALA A 90 -10.33 -1.45 -1.41
N VAL A 91 -11.51 -1.09 -0.93
CA VAL A 91 -12.64 -2.00 -0.71
C VAL A 91 -13.88 -1.40 -1.36
N ARG A 92 -14.59 -2.22 -2.14
CA ARG A 92 -15.85 -1.85 -2.78
C ARG A 92 -16.84 -1.30 -1.75
N ARG A 93 -17.53 -0.21 -2.08
CA ARG A 93 -18.31 0.60 -1.11
C ARG A 93 -19.38 -0.20 -0.35
N ASP A 94 -20.08 -1.10 -1.04
CA ASP A 94 -21.17 -1.92 -0.50
C ASP A 94 -20.70 -2.96 0.53
N VAL A 95 -19.40 -3.33 0.52
CA VAL A 95 -18.80 -4.33 1.41
C VAL A 95 -17.72 -3.77 2.34
N ARG A 96 -17.64 -2.44 2.47
CA ARG A 96 -16.76 -1.80 3.46
C ARG A 96 -17.13 -2.22 4.88
N ARG A 97 -16.16 -2.25 5.79
CA ARG A 97 -16.29 -2.64 7.21
C ARG A 97 -16.74 -4.09 7.44
N THR A 98 -16.52 -4.97 6.46
CA THR A 98 -16.78 -6.42 6.57
C THR A 98 -15.50 -7.25 6.73
N GLY A 99 -14.36 -6.59 7.00
CA GLY A 99 -13.06 -7.25 7.20
C GLY A 99 -12.25 -7.50 5.92
N LEU A 100 -12.75 -7.15 4.71
CA LEU A 100 -12.06 -7.44 3.46
C LEU A 100 -10.74 -6.65 3.31
N GLY A 101 -10.69 -5.40 3.78
CA GLY A 101 -9.45 -4.63 3.87
C GLY A 101 -8.41 -5.33 4.74
N GLY A 102 -8.84 -5.93 5.85
CA GLY A 102 -7.99 -6.76 6.71
C GLY A 102 -7.40 -7.95 5.97
N LEU A 103 -8.18 -8.67 5.16
CA LEU A 103 -7.69 -9.80 4.35
C LEU A 103 -6.64 -9.36 3.32
N VAL A 104 -6.85 -8.21 2.67
CA VAL A 104 -5.86 -7.62 1.76
C VAL A 104 -4.57 -7.34 2.52
N MET A 105 -4.66 -6.62 3.64
CA MET A 105 -3.49 -6.24 4.43
C MET A 105 -2.76 -7.45 5.01
N ASP A 106 -3.44 -8.51 5.46
CA ASP A 106 -2.79 -9.75 5.90
C ASP A 106 -1.85 -10.33 4.82
N ALA A 107 -2.30 -10.31 3.56
CA ALA A 107 -1.49 -10.79 2.45
C ALA A 107 -0.29 -9.88 2.18
N LEU A 108 -0.51 -8.56 2.12
CA LEU A 108 0.54 -7.57 1.82
C LEU A 108 1.58 -7.49 2.93
N GLU A 109 1.18 -7.45 4.20
CA GLU A 109 2.06 -7.48 5.37
C GLU A 109 2.91 -8.75 5.40
N GLY A 110 2.29 -9.89 5.06
CA GLY A 110 3.01 -11.15 4.92
C GLY A 110 4.06 -11.13 3.80
N ILE A 111 3.78 -10.48 2.65
CA ILE A 111 4.74 -10.28 1.56
C ILE A 111 5.88 -9.37 2.02
N VAL A 112 5.56 -8.21 2.60
CA VAL A 112 6.54 -7.24 3.11
C VAL A 112 7.48 -7.92 4.11
N THR A 113 6.93 -8.61 5.10
CA THR A 113 7.72 -9.27 6.16
C THR A 113 8.71 -10.30 5.61
N ARG A 114 8.34 -11.03 4.55
CA ARG A 114 9.19 -12.10 4.00
C ARG A 114 10.20 -11.65 2.96
N ALA A 115 9.90 -10.55 2.24
CA ALA A 115 10.64 -10.19 1.03
C ALA A 115 11.40 -8.87 1.10
N TYR A 116 11.08 -7.99 2.05
CA TYR A 116 11.54 -6.62 2.05
C TYR A 116 12.21 -6.19 3.36
N ASP A 117 13.08 -5.20 3.25
CA ASP A 117 13.79 -4.61 4.40
C ASP A 117 12.95 -3.50 5.05
N LEU A 118 12.02 -2.89 4.29
CA LEU A 118 11.10 -1.83 4.71
C LEU A 118 9.76 -2.01 4.01
N GLY A 119 8.66 -1.65 4.67
CA GLY A 119 7.31 -1.68 4.13
C GLY A 119 6.57 -0.39 4.43
N PRO A 120 6.69 0.66 3.61
CA PRO A 120 5.94 1.89 3.77
C PRO A 120 4.65 1.90 2.96
N LEU A 121 3.78 2.86 3.31
CA LEU A 121 2.63 3.32 2.54
C LEU A 121 2.35 4.79 2.88
N SER A 122 1.68 5.50 1.98
CA SER A 122 1.02 6.77 2.28
C SER A 122 -0.45 6.51 2.62
N ALA A 123 -0.92 7.05 3.74
CA ALA A 123 -2.25 6.80 4.27
C ALA A 123 -3.15 8.00 4.08
N SER A 124 -4.33 7.79 3.47
CA SER A 124 -5.42 8.75 3.60
C SER A 124 -5.93 8.82 5.04
N ASP A 125 -6.61 9.89 5.42
CA ASP A 125 -7.20 10.07 6.75
C ASP A 125 -8.10 8.90 7.16
N ASP A 126 -8.87 8.36 6.22
CA ASP A 126 -9.74 7.20 6.44
C ASP A 126 -8.94 5.89 6.61
N GLY A 127 -7.83 5.75 5.88
CA GLY A 127 -6.95 4.57 5.92
C GLY A 127 -6.10 4.50 7.18
N ALA A 128 -5.68 5.65 7.73
CA ALA A 128 -4.78 5.74 8.88
C ALA A 128 -5.25 4.91 10.09
N ARG A 129 -6.56 4.89 10.35
CA ARG A 129 -7.15 4.09 11.44
C ARG A 129 -7.00 2.59 11.24
N LEU A 130 -7.16 2.13 9.98
CA LEU A 130 -6.97 0.72 9.64
C LEU A 130 -5.52 0.32 9.88
N TYR A 131 -4.57 1.09 9.38
CA TYR A 131 -3.15 0.81 9.49
C TYR A 131 -2.66 0.86 10.94
N ALA A 132 -3.02 1.88 11.71
CA ALA A 132 -2.68 1.99 13.13
C ALA A 132 -3.24 0.80 13.95
N ALA A 133 -4.49 0.39 13.71
CA ALA A 133 -5.10 -0.76 14.38
C ALA A 133 -4.40 -2.09 14.07
N ARG A 134 -3.68 -2.17 12.95
CA ARG A 134 -2.92 -3.33 12.52
C ARG A 134 -1.45 -3.32 13.00
N GLY A 135 -1.02 -2.24 13.65
CA GLY A 135 0.34 -2.12 14.18
C GLY A 135 1.32 -1.38 13.25
N TRP A 136 0.84 -0.82 12.14
CA TRP A 136 1.63 0.13 11.36
C TRP A 136 1.92 1.37 12.20
N ARG A 137 3.08 1.97 11.98
CA ARG A 137 3.52 3.14 12.75
C ARG A 137 3.72 4.32 11.81
N ALA A 138 3.12 5.47 12.17
CA ALA A 138 3.42 6.71 11.49
C ALA A 138 4.93 7.00 11.60
N TRP A 139 5.54 7.38 10.48
CA TRP A 139 6.93 7.79 10.46
C TRP A 139 7.05 9.22 10.97
N SER A 140 7.97 9.48 11.89
CA SER A 140 8.15 10.80 12.51
C SER A 140 9.27 11.63 11.86
N GLY A 141 10.17 10.97 11.13
CA GLY A 141 11.26 11.64 10.44
C GLY A 141 10.85 12.32 9.14
N PRO A 142 11.73 13.15 8.57
CA PRO A 142 11.47 13.79 7.28
C PRO A 142 11.27 12.79 6.15
N ILE A 143 10.40 13.16 5.22
CA ILE A 143 10.13 12.41 4.00
C ILE A 143 10.67 13.19 2.81
N GLY A 144 11.33 12.50 1.88
CA GLY A 144 11.83 13.09 0.66
C GLY A 144 11.96 12.08 -0.47
N ALA A 145 12.28 12.58 -1.65
CA ALA A 145 12.57 11.77 -2.83
C ALA A 145 13.87 12.19 -3.51
N LEU A 146 14.51 11.25 -4.17
CA LEU A 146 15.69 11.52 -5.01
C LEU A 146 15.23 11.81 -6.43
N GLY A 147 14.92 13.08 -6.69
CA GLY A 147 14.50 13.56 -7.99
C GLY A 147 15.65 13.73 -8.99
N PRO A 148 15.33 14.11 -10.23
CA PRO A 148 16.33 14.29 -11.30
C PRO A 148 17.43 15.30 -10.97
N ASP A 149 17.08 16.36 -10.22
CA ASP A 149 17.98 17.47 -9.84
C ASP A 149 18.54 17.32 -8.42
N GLY A 150 18.29 16.19 -7.76
CA GLY A 150 18.76 15.91 -6.40
C GLY A 150 17.65 15.57 -5.42
N ALA A 151 17.99 15.57 -4.12
CA ALA A 151 17.01 15.25 -3.09
C ALA A 151 16.00 16.41 -2.89
N VAL A 152 14.73 16.06 -2.87
CA VAL A 152 13.60 16.97 -2.64
C VAL A 152 12.87 16.52 -1.39
N ARG A 153 12.56 17.44 -0.48
CA ARG A 153 11.73 17.16 0.70
C ARG A 153 10.24 17.18 0.29
N LEU A 154 9.47 16.27 0.88
CA LEU A 154 8.03 16.12 0.66
C LEU A 154 7.29 16.34 1.99
N PRO A 155 7.15 17.59 2.47
CA PRO A 155 6.54 17.88 3.76
C PRO A 155 5.06 17.50 3.82
N GLU A 156 4.36 17.43 2.69
CA GLU A 156 2.98 16.97 2.54
C GLU A 156 2.82 15.49 2.90
N GLU A 157 3.89 14.69 2.76
CA GLU A 157 3.91 13.27 3.10
C GLU A 157 4.31 12.99 4.56
N GLU A 158 4.73 14.03 5.28
CA GLU A 158 5.06 13.92 6.69
C GLU A 158 3.78 13.79 7.52
N GLY A 159 3.68 12.68 8.28
CA GLY A 159 2.50 12.35 9.07
C GLY A 159 1.50 11.42 8.35
N SER A 160 1.52 11.36 7.01
CA SER A 160 0.75 10.40 6.21
C SER A 160 1.51 9.11 5.92
N THR A 161 2.85 9.13 5.96
CA THR A 161 3.68 7.95 5.74
C THR A 161 3.66 7.03 6.96
N TYR A 162 3.21 5.79 6.74
CA TYR A 162 3.23 4.71 7.74
C TYR A 162 4.20 3.62 7.31
N VAL A 163 4.80 2.96 8.29
CA VAL A 163 5.72 1.84 8.04
C VAL A 163 5.30 0.59 8.80
N TRP A 164 5.40 -0.56 8.14
CA TRP A 164 5.24 -1.87 8.77
C TRP A 164 6.45 -2.17 9.65
N PRO A 165 6.25 -2.71 10.88
CA PRO A 165 7.34 -2.92 11.84
C PRO A 165 8.24 -4.11 11.46
N VAL A 166 9.08 -3.91 10.45
CA VAL A 166 10.20 -4.78 10.12
C VAL A 166 11.49 -4.29 10.82
N PRO A 167 12.51 -5.13 11.00
CA PRO A 167 13.71 -4.76 11.78
C PRO A 167 14.38 -3.46 11.36
N ALA A 168 14.43 -3.15 10.07
CA ALA A 168 15.04 -1.90 9.58
C ALA A 168 14.27 -0.65 10.01
N ALA A 169 12.94 -0.71 10.08
CA ALA A 169 12.08 0.39 10.51
C ALA A 169 12.18 0.69 12.02
N ALA A 170 12.57 -0.31 12.81
CA ALA A 170 12.64 -0.18 14.26
C ALA A 170 13.88 0.59 14.76
N SER A 171 14.88 0.81 13.89
CA SER A 171 16.19 1.30 14.32
C SER A 171 16.27 2.81 14.54
N ASP A 172 15.43 3.61 13.85
CA ASP A 172 15.43 5.07 13.98
C ASP A 172 14.20 5.70 13.28
N PRO A 173 13.09 5.88 14.00
CA PRO A 173 11.84 6.40 13.42
C PRO A 173 11.90 7.90 13.07
N ASP A 174 12.94 8.62 13.51
CA ASP A 174 13.12 10.05 13.29
C ASP A 174 14.09 10.36 12.14
N ALA A 175 14.71 9.33 11.55
CA ALA A 175 15.61 9.52 10.42
C ALA A 175 14.84 9.83 9.13
N GLU A 176 15.50 10.55 8.21
CA GLU A 176 14.94 10.82 6.88
C GLU A 176 14.74 9.52 6.09
N LEU A 177 13.56 9.36 5.48
CA LEU A 177 13.30 8.40 4.40
C LEU A 177 13.39 9.12 3.07
N LEU A 178 14.34 8.72 2.23
CA LEU A 178 14.50 9.28 0.89
C LEU A 178 14.14 8.21 -0.13
N PHE A 179 12.99 8.41 -0.78
CA PHE A 179 12.43 7.49 -1.78
C PHE A 179 13.09 7.68 -3.15
N ASP A 180 13.07 6.65 -3.97
CA ASP A 180 13.33 6.78 -5.40
C ASP A 180 12.23 7.64 -6.05
N TRP A 181 12.61 8.36 -7.11
CA TRP A 181 11.68 9.20 -7.86
C TRP A 181 10.77 8.36 -8.74
N ARG A 182 9.55 8.83 -8.91
CA ARG A 182 8.60 8.41 -9.94
C ARG A 182 7.76 9.62 -10.38
N ASP A 183 7.21 9.58 -11.58
CA ASP A 183 6.36 10.64 -12.10
C ASP A 183 4.98 10.62 -11.41
N GLY A 184 4.27 11.75 -11.40
CA GLY A 184 3.02 11.92 -10.64
C GLY A 184 3.28 12.10 -9.14
N ASP A 185 2.37 11.61 -8.33
CA ASP A 185 2.56 11.56 -6.88
C ASP A 185 3.72 10.62 -6.52
N VAL A 186 4.71 11.17 -5.82
CA VAL A 186 5.92 10.40 -5.52
C VAL A 186 5.65 9.29 -4.50
N LEU A 187 4.66 9.45 -3.60
CA LEU A 187 4.31 8.49 -2.56
C LEU A 187 2.87 8.04 -2.62
#